data_e55d85fe371b86af3fbb807960fe3d00
#
_entry.id   e55d85fe371b86af3fbb807960fe3d00
#
_cell.length_a   1.000
_cell.length_b   1.000
_cell.length_c   1.000
_cell.angle_alpha   90.00
_cell.angle_beta   90.00
_cell.angle_gamma   90.00
#
_symmetry.space_group_name_H-M   'P 1'
#
loop_
_entity.id
_entity.type
_entity.pdbx_description
1 polymer ?
#
loop_
_entity_poly.entity_id
_entity_poly.type
_entity_poly.pdbx_seq_one_letter_code
_entity_poly.pdbx_strand_id
1 'polypeptide(L)'
;MINGRNFVLASLMVAAPVSAAKQALGIFSLWGAFRDGNRCWAIAEPEGASRRAGERAFASVGWGRHGERGQVSFRLARAKRQGSAVLLRIDERLFQLIGGGDNAWAENGRADAEIVAAMRTGVQMTIETRAENGASLRDTYPLRGAATAIDAAAIACART
;
A
#
# COMPACT_ATOMS: atom_id res chain seq x y z
N MET A 1 -16.56 -36.94 63.27
CA MET A 1 -16.00 -35.61 62.96
C MET A 1 -15.35 -35.70 61.59
N ILE A 2 -16.05 -35.26 60.55
CA ILE A 2 -15.60 -35.36 59.15
C ILE A 2 -15.42 -33.91 58.65
N ASN A 3 -14.16 -33.47 58.47
CA ASN A 3 -13.82 -32.15 57.95
C ASN A 3 -13.89 -32.16 56.41
N GLY A 4 -14.91 -31.59 55.84
CA GLY A 4 -15.02 -31.33 54.41
C GLY A 4 -14.17 -30.11 54.01
N ARG A 5 -13.11 -30.34 53.25
CA ARG A 5 -12.31 -29.28 52.64
C ARG A 5 -12.92 -28.95 51.27
N ASN A 6 -13.59 -27.81 51.18
CA ASN A 6 -14.08 -27.27 49.91
C ASN A 6 -12.89 -26.80 49.08
N PHE A 7 -12.59 -27.50 47.97
CA PHE A 7 -11.69 -27.00 46.94
C PHE A 7 -12.48 -26.10 45.97
N VAL A 8 -12.19 -24.82 46.05
CA VAL A 8 -12.67 -23.86 45.04
C VAL A 8 -11.72 -23.91 43.84
N LEU A 9 -12.17 -24.50 42.73
CA LEU A 9 -11.44 -24.43 41.49
C LEU A 9 -11.64 -23.01 40.87
N ALA A 10 -10.60 -22.19 40.91
CA ALA A 10 -10.56 -20.94 40.20
C ALA A 10 -10.29 -21.23 38.70
N SER A 11 -11.30 -21.09 37.85
CA SER A 11 -11.14 -21.14 36.38
C SER A 11 -10.43 -19.89 35.91
N LEU A 12 -9.17 -20.01 35.50
CA LEU A 12 -8.48 -18.96 34.75
C LEU A 12 -9.05 -18.90 33.33
N MET A 13 -9.83 -17.86 33.05
CA MET A 13 -10.17 -17.50 31.66
C MET A 13 -8.94 -16.90 30.98
N VAL A 14 -8.30 -17.68 30.10
CA VAL A 14 -7.27 -17.17 29.19
C VAL A 14 -7.96 -16.43 28.07
N ALA A 15 -7.87 -15.10 28.07
CA ALA A 15 -8.31 -14.27 26.97
C ALA A 15 -7.36 -14.48 25.76
N ALA A 16 -7.84 -15.11 24.72
CA ALA A 16 -7.09 -15.23 23.46
C ALA A 16 -6.89 -13.83 22.84
N PRO A 17 -5.69 -13.50 22.32
CA PRO A 17 -5.48 -12.23 21.64
C PRO A 17 -6.35 -12.20 20.39
N VAL A 18 -7.26 -11.22 20.31
CA VAL A 18 -8.03 -10.93 19.09
C VAL A 18 -7.04 -10.36 18.09
N SER A 19 -6.63 -11.19 17.13
CA SER A 19 -5.87 -10.72 15.97
C SER A 19 -6.76 -9.75 15.20
N ALA A 20 -6.34 -8.47 15.08
CA ALA A 20 -7.07 -7.47 14.32
C ALA A 20 -7.09 -7.93 12.85
N ALA A 21 -8.24 -8.36 12.38
CA ALA A 21 -8.40 -8.80 10.99
C ALA A 21 -8.27 -7.60 10.04
N LYS A 22 -7.61 -7.82 8.89
CA LYS A 22 -7.54 -6.84 7.82
C LYS A 22 -8.95 -6.41 7.40
N GLN A 23 -9.24 -5.12 7.51
CA GLN A 23 -10.55 -4.53 7.22
C GLN A 23 -10.51 -3.82 5.86
N ALA A 24 -11.45 -4.15 4.97
CA ALA A 24 -11.71 -3.36 3.77
C ALA A 24 -12.51 -2.10 4.15
N LEU A 25 -11.97 -0.92 3.85
CA LEU A 25 -12.65 0.36 4.04
C LEU A 25 -13.55 0.69 2.85
N GLY A 26 -13.25 0.15 1.68
CA GLY A 26 -14.05 0.26 0.47
C GLY A 26 -13.25 -0.04 -0.79
N ILE A 27 -14.00 -0.27 -1.88
CA ILE A 27 -13.46 -0.36 -3.23
C ILE A 27 -14.06 0.80 -4.03
N PHE A 28 -13.20 1.63 -4.60
CA PHE A 28 -13.54 2.85 -5.30
C PHE A 28 -13.04 2.74 -6.74
N SER A 29 -13.88 2.21 -7.62
CA SER A 29 -13.52 1.88 -9.00
C SER A 29 -12.34 0.87 -9.04
N LEU A 30 -11.16 1.29 -9.44
CA LEU A 30 -9.96 0.44 -9.55
C LEU A 30 -9.05 0.52 -8.33
N TRP A 31 -9.40 1.31 -7.32
CA TRP A 31 -8.64 1.50 -6.11
C TRP A 31 -9.37 0.93 -4.90
N GLY A 32 -8.67 0.17 -4.07
CA GLY A 32 -9.15 -0.29 -2.77
C GLY A 32 -8.51 0.48 -1.62
N ALA A 33 -9.27 0.67 -0.54
CA ALA A 33 -8.74 1.17 0.73
C ALA A 33 -8.89 0.11 1.81
N PHE A 34 -7.86 -0.07 2.63
CA PHE A 34 -7.78 -1.11 3.65
C PHE A 34 -7.16 -0.58 4.94
N ARG A 35 -7.47 -1.28 6.04
CA ARG A 35 -6.87 -1.06 7.35
C ARG A 35 -6.45 -2.40 7.96
N ASP A 36 -5.29 -2.39 8.65
CA ASP A 36 -4.83 -3.48 9.48
C ASP A 36 -4.16 -2.89 10.73
N GLY A 37 -4.84 -2.99 11.85
CA GLY A 37 -4.43 -2.32 13.09
C GLY A 37 -4.31 -0.81 12.88
N ASN A 38 -3.10 -0.28 13.03
CA ASN A 38 -2.78 1.15 12.86
C ASN A 38 -2.19 1.48 11.48
N ARG A 39 -2.24 0.55 10.53
CA ARG A 39 -1.82 0.78 9.15
C ARG A 39 -3.04 0.89 8.25
N CYS A 40 -3.07 1.92 7.42
CA CYS A 40 -4.11 2.12 6.42
C CYS A 40 -3.44 2.39 5.08
N TRP A 41 -4.03 1.91 4.00
CA TRP A 41 -3.47 2.15 2.67
C TRP A 41 -4.56 2.14 1.61
N ALA A 42 -4.33 2.94 0.57
CA ALA A 42 -4.99 2.81 -0.71
C ALA A 42 -4.09 2.01 -1.66
N ILE A 43 -4.66 1.17 -2.52
CA ILE A 43 -3.89 0.29 -3.40
C ILE A 43 -4.64 0.03 -4.71
N ALA A 44 -3.90 -0.11 -5.81
CA ALA A 44 -4.42 -0.56 -7.09
C ALA A 44 -3.42 -1.47 -7.80
N GLU A 45 -3.91 -2.37 -8.65
CA GLU A 45 -3.11 -3.11 -9.63
C GLU A 45 -3.09 -2.35 -10.96
N PRO A 46 -2.03 -2.48 -11.79
CA PRO A 46 -1.99 -1.84 -13.10
C PRO A 46 -2.97 -2.51 -14.09
N GLU A 47 -3.31 -1.79 -15.16
CA GLU A 47 -4.05 -2.36 -16.26
C GLU A 47 -3.30 -3.53 -16.88
N GLY A 48 -4.01 -4.62 -17.19
CA GLY A 48 -3.40 -5.81 -17.77
C GLY A 48 -2.44 -6.56 -16.83
N ALA A 49 -2.55 -6.34 -15.51
CA ALA A 49 -1.68 -6.98 -14.52
C ALA A 49 -1.54 -8.48 -14.75
N SER A 50 -0.30 -8.96 -14.74
CA SER A 50 -0.02 -10.40 -14.81
C SER A 50 -0.55 -11.09 -13.55
N ARG A 51 -1.29 -12.18 -13.75
CA ARG A 51 -1.75 -13.04 -12.64
C ARG A 51 -0.73 -14.12 -12.27
N ARG A 52 0.45 -14.10 -12.87
CA ARG A 52 1.50 -15.06 -12.56
C ARG A 52 2.03 -14.82 -11.16
N ALA A 53 2.26 -15.91 -10.42
CA ALA A 53 2.88 -15.84 -9.10
C ALA A 53 4.26 -15.14 -9.22
N GLY A 54 4.50 -14.12 -8.39
CA GLY A 54 5.74 -13.33 -8.39
C GLY A 54 5.76 -12.08 -9.29
N GLU A 55 4.80 -11.91 -10.20
CA GLU A 55 4.72 -10.74 -11.10
C GLU A 55 3.58 -9.77 -10.74
N ARG A 56 3.21 -9.69 -9.46
CA ARG A 56 2.14 -8.78 -9.04
C ARG A 56 2.67 -7.38 -8.80
N ALA A 57 2.48 -6.52 -9.80
CA ALA A 57 2.70 -5.09 -9.65
C ALA A 57 1.53 -4.44 -8.89
N PHE A 58 1.83 -3.43 -8.10
CA PHE A 58 0.81 -2.57 -7.49
C PHE A 58 1.38 -1.18 -7.17
N ALA A 59 0.48 -0.22 -7.07
CA ALA A 59 0.74 1.09 -6.51
C ALA A 59 0.01 1.23 -5.17
N SER A 60 0.64 1.82 -4.17
CA SER A 60 -0.01 2.07 -2.88
C SER A 60 0.39 3.40 -2.27
N VAL A 61 -0.53 3.95 -1.47
CA VAL A 61 -0.32 5.13 -0.63
C VAL A 61 -0.66 4.72 0.80
N GLY A 62 0.29 4.84 1.73
CA GLY A 62 0.21 4.28 3.07
C GLY A 62 0.26 5.31 4.20
N TRP A 63 -0.39 4.97 5.30
CA TRP A 63 -0.35 5.66 6.60
C TRP A 63 -0.07 4.63 7.68
N GLY A 64 0.76 4.97 8.68
CA GLY A 64 1.13 4.01 9.71
C GLY A 64 1.84 4.59 10.93
N ARG A 65 2.27 3.67 11.84
CA ARG A 65 2.86 3.99 13.13
C ARG A 65 4.20 4.72 13.09
N HIS A 66 4.97 4.52 12.03
CA HIS A 66 6.33 5.03 11.93
C HIS A 66 6.41 6.43 11.27
N GLY A 67 5.31 7.18 11.32
CA GLY A 67 5.25 8.52 10.71
C GLY A 67 4.92 8.50 9.22
N GLU A 68 4.55 7.35 8.67
CA GLU A 68 4.05 7.24 7.30
C GLU A 68 2.78 8.09 7.17
N ARG A 69 2.86 9.14 6.38
CA ARG A 69 1.75 10.08 6.13
C ARG A 69 1.57 10.29 4.65
N GLY A 70 0.91 9.33 4.00
CA GLY A 70 0.74 9.35 2.55
C GLY A 70 1.98 8.89 1.81
N GLN A 71 2.73 7.93 2.35
CA GLN A 71 3.91 7.36 1.70
C GLN A 71 3.51 6.61 0.44
N VAL A 72 4.09 7.02 -0.68
CA VAL A 72 3.86 6.40 -1.98
C VAL A 72 4.86 5.27 -2.19
N SER A 73 4.37 4.09 -2.52
CA SER A 73 5.20 2.94 -2.85
C SER A 73 4.61 2.13 -4.01
N PHE A 74 5.52 1.55 -4.77
CA PHE A 74 5.19 0.75 -5.94
C PHE A 74 5.94 -0.57 -5.87
N ARG A 75 5.25 -1.66 -6.20
CA ARG A 75 5.87 -2.92 -6.55
C ARG A 75 5.84 -3.06 -8.07
N LEU A 76 7.00 -3.24 -8.65
CA LEU A 76 7.17 -3.48 -10.08
C LEU A 76 6.85 -4.93 -10.41
N ALA A 77 6.38 -5.19 -11.61
CA ALA A 77 6.09 -6.56 -12.07
C ALA A 77 7.33 -7.46 -12.06
N ARG A 78 8.52 -6.88 -12.19
CA ARG A 78 9.82 -7.56 -12.14
C ARG A 78 10.88 -6.63 -11.56
N ALA A 79 11.98 -7.24 -11.05
CA ALA A 79 13.11 -6.49 -10.55
C ALA A 79 13.69 -5.57 -11.63
N LYS A 80 13.97 -4.33 -11.25
CA LYS A 80 14.59 -3.34 -12.13
C LYS A 80 16.09 -3.62 -12.28
N ARG A 81 16.62 -3.30 -13.45
CA ARG A 81 18.06 -3.33 -13.71
C ARG A 81 18.77 -2.33 -12.78
N GLN A 82 19.88 -2.76 -12.19
CA GLN A 82 20.73 -1.88 -11.39
C GLN A 82 21.17 -0.67 -12.24
N GLY A 83 21.15 0.52 -11.63
CA GLY A 83 21.48 1.78 -12.30
C GLY A 83 20.37 2.37 -13.21
N SER A 84 19.31 1.61 -13.52
CA SER A 84 18.19 2.18 -14.28
C SER A 84 17.35 3.12 -13.42
N ALA A 85 16.97 4.27 -13.97
CA ALA A 85 16.02 5.18 -13.34
C ALA A 85 14.62 4.54 -13.30
N VAL A 86 13.84 4.91 -12.29
CA VAL A 86 12.40 4.64 -12.22
C VAL A 86 11.68 5.97 -12.36
N LEU A 87 10.88 6.10 -13.40
CA LEU A 87 10.13 7.32 -13.71
C LEU A 87 8.64 7.07 -13.49
N LEU A 88 8.01 7.95 -12.73
CA LEU A 88 6.57 8.01 -12.56
C LEU A 88 6.04 9.22 -13.33
N ARG A 89 5.16 8.98 -14.29
CA ARG A 89 4.42 10.02 -15.00
C ARG A 89 2.98 10.02 -14.52
N ILE A 90 2.49 11.17 -14.14
CA ILE A 90 1.07 11.40 -13.83
C ILE A 90 0.60 12.51 -14.77
N ASP A 91 -0.18 12.15 -15.77
CA ASP A 91 -0.53 13.03 -16.90
C ASP A 91 0.73 13.71 -17.46
N GLU A 92 0.85 15.03 -17.41
CA GLU A 92 2.01 15.78 -17.91
C GLU A 92 3.15 15.91 -16.87
N ARG A 93 2.94 15.49 -15.62
CA ARG A 93 3.94 15.61 -14.55
C ARG A 93 4.85 14.40 -14.50
N LEU A 94 6.15 14.63 -14.38
CA LEU A 94 7.17 13.60 -14.28
C LEU A 94 7.84 13.66 -12.90
N PHE A 95 7.94 12.51 -12.24
CA PHE A 95 8.62 12.32 -10.98
C PHE A 95 9.69 11.24 -11.13
N GLN A 96 10.86 11.44 -10.54
CA GLN A 96 11.85 10.38 -10.40
C GLN A 96 11.68 9.70 -9.05
N LEU A 97 11.66 8.36 -9.05
CA LEU A 97 11.55 7.54 -7.85
C LEU A 97 12.89 6.92 -7.49
N ILE A 98 13.07 6.65 -6.21
CA ILE A 98 14.10 5.73 -5.73
C ILE A 98 13.62 4.31 -6.01
N GLY A 99 14.49 3.45 -6.52
CA GLY A 99 14.13 2.06 -6.84
C GLY A 99 15.20 1.06 -6.42
N GLY A 100 14.76 -0.06 -5.86
CA GLY A 100 15.62 -1.18 -5.46
C GLY A 100 14.91 -2.51 -5.62
N GLY A 101 15.54 -3.46 -6.33
CA GLY A 101 14.92 -4.74 -6.64
C GLY A 101 13.63 -4.54 -7.44
N ASP A 102 12.52 -5.04 -6.92
CA ASP A 102 11.18 -4.91 -7.49
C ASP A 102 10.34 -3.80 -6.82
N ASN A 103 10.96 -2.91 -6.05
CA ASN A 103 10.26 -1.85 -5.35
C ASN A 103 10.73 -0.47 -5.80
N ALA A 104 9.82 0.52 -5.73
CA ALA A 104 10.11 1.92 -5.95
C ALA A 104 9.28 2.80 -5.01
N TRP A 105 9.82 3.96 -4.60
CA TRP A 105 9.19 4.89 -3.66
C TRP A 105 9.65 6.32 -3.90
N ALA A 106 8.94 7.28 -3.33
CA ALA A 106 9.34 8.68 -3.38
C ALA A 106 10.60 8.93 -2.54
N GLU A 107 11.43 9.89 -2.93
CA GLU A 107 12.69 10.18 -2.26
C GLU A 107 12.50 10.65 -0.81
N ASN A 108 11.43 11.39 -0.55
CA ASN A 108 11.15 11.97 0.76
C ASN A 108 9.66 12.33 0.89
N GLY A 109 9.24 12.75 2.10
CA GLY A 109 7.84 13.08 2.37
C GLY A 109 7.28 14.27 1.57
N ARG A 110 8.12 15.19 1.08
CA ARG A 110 7.69 16.26 0.19
C ARG A 110 7.34 15.69 -1.19
N ALA A 111 8.18 14.82 -1.73
CA ALA A 111 7.91 14.13 -2.99
C ALA A 111 6.68 13.24 -2.88
N ASP A 112 6.47 12.54 -1.75
CA ASP A 112 5.23 11.81 -1.46
C ASP A 112 4.00 12.72 -1.58
N ALA A 113 4.02 13.87 -0.91
CA ALA A 113 2.90 14.81 -0.92
C ALA A 113 2.62 15.37 -2.33
N GLU A 114 3.65 15.67 -3.11
CA GLU A 114 3.53 16.16 -4.48
C GLU A 114 2.94 15.09 -5.42
N ILE A 115 3.35 13.82 -5.27
CA ILE A 115 2.82 12.68 -6.02
C ILE A 115 1.36 12.44 -5.63
N VAL A 116 1.05 12.38 -4.32
CA VAL A 116 -0.33 12.19 -3.82
C VAL A 116 -1.25 13.30 -4.34
N ALA A 117 -0.81 14.56 -4.32
CA ALA A 117 -1.58 15.67 -4.87
C ALA A 117 -1.86 15.50 -6.37
N ALA A 118 -0.86 15.03 -7.15
CA ALA A 118 -1.05 14.73 -8.56
C ALA A 118 -1.99 13.54 -8.79
N MET A 119 -1.89 12.48 -8.00
CA MET A 119 -2.79 11.31 -8.08
C MET A 119 -4.25 11.66 -7.82
N ARG A 120 -4.53 12.65 -6.96
CA ARG A 120 -5.90 13.09 -6.62
C ARG A 120 -6.61 13.79 -7.77
N THR A 121 -5.88 14.43 -8.64
CA THR A 121 -6.44 15.26 -9.73
C THR A 121 -6.17 14.70 -11.11
N GLY A 122 -5.24 13.75 -11.23
CA GLY A 122 -4.84 13.15 -12.47
C GLY A 122 -5.82 12.10 -13.00
N VAL A 123 -5.68 11.76 -14.25
CA VAL A 123 -6.48 10.77 -14.97
C VAL A 123 -5.77 9.41 -14.98
N GLN A 124 -4.46 9.42 -15.22
CA GLN A 124 -3.65 8.22 -15.37
C GLN A 124 -2.25 8.43 -14.80
N MET A 125 -1.66 7.38 -14.26
CA MET A 125 -0.23 7.33 -13.97
C MET A 125 0.43 6.13 -14.61
N THR A 126 1.71 6.27 -14.96
CA THR A 126 2.53 5.23 -15.57
C THR A 126 3.89 5.18 -14.91
N ILE A 127 4.34 3.97 -14.52
CA ILE A 127 5.70 3.73 -14.08
C ILE A 127 6.49 3.12 -15.21
N GLU A 128 7.68 3.65 -15.43
CA GLU A 128 8.59 3.19 -16.46
C GLU A 128 9.99 2.95 -15.89
N THR A 129 10.56 1.80 -16.24
CA THR A 129 11.96 1.46 -15.95
C THR A 129 12.44 0.36 -16.89
N ARG A 130 13.66 -0.15 -16.68
CA ARG A 130 14.17 -1.35 -17.37
C ARG A 130 14.29 -2.49 -16.39
N ALA A 131 13.80 -3.66 -16.77
CA ALA A 131 13.99 -4.91 -16.04
C ALA A 131 15.45 -5.38 -16.10
N GLU A 132 15.83 -6.30 -15.21
CA GLU A 132 17.20 -6.88 -15.17
C GLU A 132 17.64 -7.45 -16.51
N ASN A 133 16.75 -8.07 -17.26
CA ASN A 133 17.00 -8.61 -18.60
C ASN A 133 17.08 -7.52 -19.70
N GLY A 134 17.00 -6.24 -19.35
CA GLY A 134 17.05 -5.10 -20.27
C GLY A 134 15.73 -4.74 -20.94
N ALA A 135 14.66 -5.54 -20.76
CA ALA A 135 13.34 -5.23 -21.32
C ALA A 135 12.75 -3.97 -20.68
N SER A 136 11.98 -3.21 -21.45
CA SER A 136 11.20 -2.10 -20.91
C SER A 136 10.09 -2.64 -19.99
N LEU A 137 9.98 -2.04 -18.80
CA LEU A 137 8.89 -2.23 -17.87
C LEU A 137 8.01 -0.98 -17.91
N ARG A 138 6.72 -1.19 -18.12
CA ARG A 138 5.72 -0.12 -18.08
C ARG A 138 4.46 -0.66 -17.43
N ASP A 139 4.08 -0.05 -16.30
CA ASP A 139 2.86 -0.35 -15.57
C ASP A 139 1.97 0.90 -15.55
N THR A 140 0.75 0.78 -16.03
CA THR A 140 -0.20 1.88 -16.15
C THR A 140 -1.35 1.69 -15.18
N TYR A 141 -1.70 2.75 -14.46
CA TYR A 141 -2.74 2.77 -13.44
C TYR A 141 -3.74 3.89 -13.74
N PRO A 142 -4.99 3.60 -14.05
CA PRO A 142 -6.04 4.61 -14.07
C PRO A 142 -6.25 5.18 -12.67
N LEU A 143 -6.39 6.50 -12.55
CA LEU A 143 -6.56 7.18 -11.26
C LEU A 143 -8.03 7.36 -10.85
N ARG A 144 -8.97 6.82 -11.62
CA ARG A 144 -10.38 6.84 -11.25
C ARG A 144 -10.61 6.07 -9.94
N GLY A 145 -11.07 6.79 -8.92
CA GLY A 145 -11.26 6.28 -7.57
C GLY A 145 -10.06 6.44 -6.64
N ALA A 146 -8.88 6.82 -7.14
CA ALA A 146 -7.68 7.01 -6.33
C ALA A 146 -7.90 8.04 -5.22
N ALA A 147 -8.42 9.23 -5.54
CA ALA A 147 -8.67 10.28 -4.55
C ALA A 147 -9.53 9.79 -3.39
N THR A 148 -10.65 9.12 -3.68
CA THR A 148 -11.57 8.60 -2.66
C THR A 148 -10.93 7.49 -1.82
N ALA A 149 -10.18 6.57 -2.43
CA ALA A 149 -9.47 5.51 -1.71
C ALA A 149 -8.38 6.09 -0.79
N ILE A 150 -7.60 7.06 -1.28
CA ILE A 150 -6.59 7.80 -0.52
C ILE A 150 -7.21 8.49 0.69
N ASP A 151 -8.35 9.18 0.51
CA ASP A 151 -9.06 9.86 1.61
C ASP A 151 -9.61 8.87 2.63
N ALA A 152 -10.21 7.77 2.18
CA ALA A 152 -10.72 6.73 3.07
C ALA A 152 -9.62 6.15 3.96
N ALA A 153 -8.45 5.84 3.38
CA ALA A 153 -7.30 5.34 4.13
C ALA A 153 -6.73 6.39 5.10
N ALA A 154 -6.55 7.64 4.66
CA ALA A 154 -6.04 8.73 5.47
C ALA A 154 -6.93 9.00 6.70
N ILE A 155 -8.25 9.08 6.49
CA ILE A 155 -9.23 9.33 7.56
C ILE A 155 -9.27 8.15 8.55
N ALA A 156 -9.20 6.91 8.07
CA ALA A 156 -9.24 5.74 8.94
C ALA A 156 -8.04 5.68 9.91
N CYS A 157 -6.86 6.14 9.49
CA CYS A 157 -5.67 6.20 10.34
C CYS A 157 -5.49 7.53 11.11
N ALA A 158 -6.18 8.61 10.73
CA ALA A 158 -6.17 9.86 11.49
C ALA A 158 -6.95 9.78 12.81
N ARG A 159 -7.84 8.80 12.94
CA ARG A 159 -8.72 8.59 14.10
C ARG A 159 -8.16 7.61 15.14
N THR A 160 -6.93 7.17 14.97
CA THR A 160 -6.18 6.31 15.90
C THR A 160 -5.02 7.07 16.50
#